data_471852535277206cfc5ceef2cb1866cb
#
_entry.id   471852535277206cfc5ceef2cb1866cb
#
_cell.length_a   1.000
_cell.length_b   1.000
_cell.length_c   1.000
_cell.angle_alpha   90.00
_cell.angle_beta   90.00
_cell.angle_gamma   90.00
#
_symmetry.space_group_name_H-M   'P 1'
#
loop_
_entity.id
_entity.type
_entity.pdbx_description
1 polymer ?
#
loop_
_entity_poly.entity_id
_entity_poly.type
_entity_poly.pdbx_seq_one_letter_code
_entity_poly.pdbx_strand_id
1 'polypeptide(L)'
;MRSISAMGLAGAALCASGLLAGCASQDAKPVASSHAASSVYQASGNEPSWHLTLAQNTLTLQQPGSPELVRAVTHAHTDSGERIYEAQDLKAVMTPAACTDSMSNQRFMEKVRVTVQGHTLQGCGGDAEGPATLNDTRWVVTALNGKPIAAGSHAPTEADRTTDQPGHENTPPVVAPTLDVNATGKVSGSDGCNRYVGGLTFGPKGTVQAAKAGGISTMMACFGSGGTISRSFNDLKGAVTHWHVDGNTLVLETSDNRTIHLRQVF
;
A
#
# COMPACT_ATOMS: atom_id res chain seq x y z
N MET A 1 28.30 -7.60 79.83
CA MET A 1 29.54 -7.13 80.40
C MET A 1 30.25 -6.28 79.36
N ARG A 2 30.42 -5.02 79.74
CA ARG A 2 31.45 -4.04 79.34
C ARG A 2 31.55 -3.73 77.84
N SER A 3 31.08 -2.56 77.40
CA SER A 3 31.63 -1.20 77.65
C SER A 3 32.93 -0.95 76.89
N ILE A 4 32.98 0.06 76.10
CA ILE A 4 33.50 1.43 76.20
C ILE A 4 33.92 1.82 74.74
N SER A 5 33.34 2.84 74.17
CA SER A 5 33.81 4.25 74.05
C SER A 5 35.17 4.40 73.34
N ALA A 6 35.45 5.34 72.49
CA ALA A 6 34.97 6.70 72.26
C ALA A 6 35.82 7.33 71.13
N MET A 7 35.34 8.46 70.66
CA MET A 7 36.09 9.64 70.17
C MET A 7 37.08 9.43 69.00
N GLY A 8 37.11 10.24 68.01
CA GLY A 8 36.66 11.62 67.79
C GLY A 8 37.39 12.27 66.61
N LEU A 9 36.96 13.43 66.31
CA LEU A 9 37.59 14.53 65.54
C LEU A 9 37.62 14.40 64.00
N ALA A 10 36.77 15.14 63.39
CA ALA A 10 36.96 16.46 62.76
C ALA A 10 37.95 16.48 61.58
N GLY A 11 37.46 16.85 60.44
CA GLY A 11 38.27 17.19 59.26
C GLY A 11 37.44 17.65 58.08
N ALA A 12 37.19 18.94 58.05
CA ALA A 12 37.13 19.86 56.91
C ALA A 12 36.47 19.46 55.58
N ALA A 13 35.55 20.31 55.22
CA ALA A 13 34.88 20.51 53.96
C ALA A 13 35.82 20.58 52.74
N LEU A 14 35.36 20.01 51.66
CA LEU A 14 35.66 20.49 50.29
C LEU A 14 34.46 20.20 49.40
N CYS A 15 33.84 21.31 48.97
CA CYS A 15 32.82 21.31 47.92
C CYS A 15 33.39 20.82 46.61
N ALA A 16 32.85 19.74 46.07
CA ALA A 16 33.04 19.39 44.69
C ALA A 16 31.65 19.30 44.03
N SER A 17 31.39 20.31 43.20
CA SER A 17 30.21 20.46 42.39
C SER A 17 30.17 19.33 41.35
N GLY A 18 29.41 18.27 41.62
CA GLY A 18 29.11 17.22 40.65
C GLY A 18 27.95 17.66 39.76
N LEU A 19 28.24 17.91 38.51
CA LEU A 19 27.26 18.07 37.42
C LEU A 19 26.51 16.78 37.25
N LEU A 20 25.26 16.75 37.69
CA LEU A 20 24.28 15.72 37.34
C LEU A 20 23.87 15.94 35.89
N ALA A 21 24.50 15.22 34.97
CA ALA A 21 24.01 15.06 33.62
C ALA A 21 22.72 14.26 33.69
N GLY A 22 21.59 14.95 33.70
CA GLY A 22 20.28 14.35 33.51
C GLY A 22 20.19 13.77 32.11
N CYS A 23 20.12 12.44 31.98
CA CYS A 23 19.63 11.78 30.78
C CYS A 23 18.15 12.13 30.61
N ALA A 24 17.87 13.17 29.82
CA ALA A 24 16.53 13.40 29.32
C ALA A 24 16.20 12.24 28.38
N SER A 25 15.35 11.34 28.82
CA SER A 25 14.66 10.40 27.95
C SER A 25 13.84 11.23 26.98
N GLN A 26 14.30 11.35 25.74
CA GLN A 26 13.49 11.89 24.67
C GLN A 26 12.43 10.84 24.38
N ASP A 27 11.20 11.11 24.82
CA ASP A 27 10.02 10.45 24.33
C ASP A 27 10.03 10.56 22.81
N ALA A 28 10.38 9.46 22.15
CA ALA A 28 10.28 9.34 20.72
C ALA A 28 8.79 9.40 20.38
N LYS A 29 8.34 10.61 20.03
CA LYS A 29 7.06 10.82 19.40
C LYS A 29 6.99 9.89 18.19
N PRO A 30 5.93 9.08 18.04
CA PRO A 30 5.82 8.23 16.87
C PRO A 30 5.85 9.14 15.63
N VAL A 31 6.87 8.96 14.81
CA VAL A 31 6.94 9.59 13.50
C VAL A 31 5.79 8.99 12.71
N ALA A 32 4.70 9.74 12.60
CA ALA A 32 3.65 9.44 11.65
C ALA A 32 4.34 9.37 10.28
N SER A 33 4.38 8.19 9.71
CA SER A 33 4.86 7.95 8.37
C SER A 33 4.03 8.79 7.43
N SER A 34 4.54 9.94 7.04
CA SER A 34 3.97 10.78 5.99
C SER A 34 4.19 10.09 4.65
N HIS A 35 3.38 9.10 4.34
CA HIS A 35 3.14 8.69 2.97
C HIS A 35 2.18 9.70 2.35
N ALA A 36 2.66 10.93 2.20
CA ALA A 36 2.04 11.91 1.32
C ALA A 36 2.51 11.64 -0.12
N ALA A 37 2.24 10.45 -0.65
CA ALA A 37 1.86 10.37 -2.04
C ALA A 37 0.55 11.15 -2.10
N SER A 38 0.44 12.18 -2.95
CA SER A 38 -0.82 12.88 -3.21
C SER A 38 -1.80 11.84 -3.75
N SER A 39 -2.49 11.16 -2.86
CA SER A 39 -3.45 10.12 -3.22
C SER A 39 -4.61 10.84 -3.89
N VAL A 40 -4.72 10.65 -5.20
CA VAL A 40 -5.88 11.09 -5.95
C VAL A 40 -7.06 10.28 -5.44
N TYR A 41 -8.02 10.94 -4.79
CA TYR A 41 -9.25 10.26 -4.40
C TYR A 41 -10.08 9.97 -5.65
N GLN A 42 -10.66 8.78 -5.74
CA GLN A 42 -11.48 8.35 -6.86
C GLN A 42 -12.82 7.81 -6.37
N ALA A 43 -13.85 8.08 -7.15
CA ALA A 43 -15.19 7.53 -6.95
C ALA A 43 -15.87 7.30 -8.29
N SER A 44 -16.79 6.35 -8.35
CA SER A 44 -17.55 6.03 -9.55
C SER A 44 -18.93 5.51 -9.23
N GLY A 45 -19.83 5.59 -10.22
CA GLY A 45 -21.14 4.99 -10.19
C GLY A 45 -21.60 4.57 -11.57
N ASN A 46 -22.58 3.68 -11.65
CA ASN A 46 -22.96 3.00 -12.88
C ASN A 46 -24.31 3.43 -13.43
N GLU A 47 -25.20 4.05 -12.63
CA GLU A 47 -26.57 4.39 -13.02
C GLU A 47 -26.94 5.82 -12.62
N PRO A 48 -26.73 6.81 -13.50
CA PRO A 48 -25.94 6.76 -14.73
C PRO A 48 -24.45 6.56 -14.47
N SER A 49 -23.67 6.17 -15.48
CA SER A 49 -22.22 6.03 -15.35
C SER A 49 -21.56 7.38 -15.12
N TRP A 50 -20.66 7.47 -14.15
CA TRP A 50 -19.86 8.65 -13.86
C TRP A 50 -18.56 8.27 -13.15
N HIS A 51 -17.57 9.15 -13.27
CA HIS A 51 -16.31 9.04 -12.55
C HIS A 51 -15.93 10.40 -11.96
N LEU A 52 -15.53 10.43 -10.69
CA LEU A 52 -15.08 11.61 -9.96
C LEU A 52 -13.66 11.41 -9.47
N THR A 53 -12.82 12.42 -9.66
CA THR A 53 -11.54 12.51 -8.97
C THR A 53 -11.48 13.78 -8.12
N LEU A 54 -10.81 13.67 -6.96
CA LEU A 54 -10.42 14.82 -6.15
C LEU A 54 -8.90 14.79 -5.99
N ALA A 55 -8.24 15.77 -6.56
CA ALA A 55 -6.81 15.96 -6.52
C ALA A 55 -6.47 17.41 -6.29
N GLN A 56 -5.52 17.72 -5.41
CA GLN A 56 -5.02 19.07 -5.19
C GLN A 56 -6.13 20.14 -5.06
N ASN A 57 -7.18 19.81 -4.29
CA ASN A 57 -8.35 20.69 -4.08
C ASN A 57 -9.19 20.96 -5.35
N THR A 58 -9.15 20.06 -6.31
CA THR A 58 -9.92 20.14 -7.55
C THR A 58 -10.78 18.89 -7.70
N LEU A 59 -12.08 19.08 -7.93
CA LEU A 59 -13.03 18.04 -8.32
C LEU A 59 -13.08 17.96 -9.84
N THR A 60 -12.92 16.78 -10.38
CA THR A 60 -13.09 16.50 -11.81
C THR A 60 -14.16 15.43 -11.97
N LEU A 61 -15.27 15.76 -12.59
CA LEU A 61 -16.37 14.84 -12.87
C LEU A 61 -16.44 14.54 -14.37
N GLN A 62 -16.46 13.26 -14.69
CA GLN A 62 -16.62 12.72 -16.04
C GLN A 62 -17.92 11.93 -16.13
N GLN A 63 -18.69 12.18 -17.19
CA GLN A 63 -19.90 11.42 -17.53
C GLN A 63 -19.88 11.10 -19.02
N PRO A 64 -20.26 9.89 -19.44
CA PRO A 64 -20.34 9.56 -20.87
C PRO A 64 -21.23 10.52 -21.64
N GLY A 65 -20.72 11.03 -22.75
CA GLY A 65 -21.46 11.97 -23.61
C GLY A 65 -21.51 13.42 -23.13
N SER A 66 -20.88 13.72 -21.98
CA SER A 66 -20.80 15.11 -21.48
C SER A 66 -19.35 15.60 -21.46
N PRO A 67 -19.08 16.88 -21.58
CA PRO A 67 -17.76 17.44 -21.35
C PRO A 67 -17.32 17.20 -19.92
N GLU A 68 -16.03 17.02 -19.74
CA GLU A 68 -15.42 16.92 -18.41
C GLU A 68 -15.66 18.22 -17.61
N LEU A 69 -16.14 18.07 -16.38
CA LEU A 69 -16.42 19.18 -15.48
C LEU A 69 -15.32 19.28 -14.43
N VAL A 70 -14.47 20.31 -14.54
CA VAL A 70 -13.36 20.57 -13.60
C VAL A 70 -13.72 21.78 -12.75
N ARG A 71 -13.69 21.62 -11.41
CA ARG A 71 -14.06 22.66 -10.43
C ARG A 71 -13.07 22.70 -9.27
N ALA A 72 -12.58 23.89 -8.99
CA ALA A 72 -11.84 24.14 -7.75
C ALA A 72 -12.79 24.04 -6.56
N VAL A 73 -12.41 23.34 -5.51
CA VAL A 73 -13.15 23.25 -4.25
C VAL A 73 -13.10 24.62 -3.57
N THR A 74 -14.25 25.18 -3.29
CA THR A 74 -14.40 26.47 -2.58
C THR A 74 -14.60 26.28 -1.08
N HIS A 75 -15.20 25.17 -0.70
CA HIS A 75 -15.44 24.83 0.69
C HIS A 75 -15.27 23.33 0.92
N ALA A 76 -14.51 22.97 1.96
CA ALA A 76 -14.33 21.58 2.38
C ALA A 76 -14.48 21.50 3.89
N HIS A 77 -15.35 20.60 4.38
CA HIS A 77 -15.57 20.40 5.80
C HIS A 77 -16.01 18.96 6.08
N THR A 78 -16.01 18.62 7.37
CA THR A 78 -16.55 17.34 7.84
C THR A 78 -17.76 17.63 8.73
N ASP A 79 -18.87 16.98 8.44
CA ASP A 79 -20.08 17.02 9.24
C ASP A 79 -20.57 15.61 9.52
N SER A 80 -20.82 15.31 10.79
CA SER A 80 -21.34 14.01 11.26
C SER A 80 -20.56 12.78 10.73
N GLY A 81 -19.23 12.96 10.46
CA GLY A 81 -18.36 11.93 9.89
C GLY A 81 -18.36 11.88 8.35
N GLU A 82 -19.22 12.61 7.68
CA GLU A 82 -19.18 12.77 6.24
C GLU A 82 -18.17 13.83 5.82
N ARG A 83 -17.39 13.58 4.77
CA ARG A 83 -16.54 14.59 4.15
C ARG A 83 -17.29 15.26 3.02
N ILE A 84 -17.38 16.56 3.07
CA ILE A 84 -18.17 17.37 2.13
C ILE A 84 -17.22 18.31 1.40
N TYR A 85 -17.28 18.28 0.08
CA TYR A 85 -16.53 19.15 -0.83
C TYR A 85 -17.50 19.90 -1.71
N GLU A 86 -17.47 21.21 -1.65
CA GLU A 86 -18.34 22.10 -2.39
C GLU A 86 -17.54 22.95 -3.37
N ALA A 87 -18.05 23.03 -4.58
CA ALA A 87 -17.58 23.87 -5.65
C ALA A 87 -18.80 24.58 -6.27
N GLN A 88 -18.62 25.43 -7.25
CA GLN A 88 -19.64 26.32 -7.80
C GLN A 88 -21.00 25.64 -8.09
N ASP A 89 -21.00 24.55 -8.83
CA ASP A 89 -22.18 23.81 -9.30
C ASP A 89 -22.01 22.29 -9.08
N LEU A 90 -21.04 21.92 -8.25
CA LEU A 90 -20.66 20.56 -7.97
C LEU A 90 -20.44 20.36 -6.46
N LYS A 91 -21.11 19.38 -5.88
CA LYS A 91 -20.95 19.00 -4.47
C LYS A 91 -20.71 17.51 -4.41
N ALA A 92 -19.67 17.11 -3.68
CA ALA A 92 -19.39 15.71 -3.38
C ALA A 92 -19.48 15.46 -1.88
N VAL A 93 -20.22 14.43 -1.50
CA VAL A 93 -20.35 13.95 -0.11
C VAL A 93 -19.85 12.53 -0.05
N MET A 94 -18.87 12.29 0.80
CA MET A 94 -18.23 11.00 1.01
C MET A 94 -18.56 10.50 2.41
N THR A 95 -19.36 9.45 2.48
CA THR A 95 -19.84 8.85 3.72
C THR A 95 -19.04 7.58 4.02
N PRO A 96 -18.34 7.48 5.16
CA PRO A 96 -17.64 6.25 5.55
C PRO A 96 -18.67 5.12 5.77
N ALA A 97 -18.87 4.29 4.77
CA ALA A 97 -19.76 3.14 4.79
C ALA A 97 -19.41 2.19 3.66
N ALA A 98 -19.44 0.88 3.93
CA ALA A 98 -19.24 -0.12 2.90
C ALA A 98 -20.17 0.10 1.70
N CYS A 99 -19.60 0.09 0.51
CA CYS A 99 -20.27 0.31 -0.75
C CYS A 99 -19.83 -0.74 -1.74
N THR A 100 -20.77 -1.42 -2.40
CA THR A 100 -20.46 -2.43 -3.42
C THR A 100 -20.80 -1.85 -4.79
N ASP A 101 -19.82 -1.80 -5.67
CA ASP A 101 -20.02 -1.44 -7.06
C ASP A 101 -20.85 -2.51 -7.77
N SER A 102 -21.93 -2.11 -8.44
CA SER A 102 -22.91 -3.04 -9.01
C SER A 102 -22.43 -3.77 -10.26
N MET A 103 -21.39 -3.26 -10.94
CA MET A 103 -20.85 -3.91 -12.16
C MET A 103 -19.66 -4.81 -11.87
N SER A 104 -18.72 -4.34 -11.05
CA SER A 104 -17.51 -5.08 -10.73
C SER A 104 -17.65 -5.98 -9.51
N ASN A 105 -18.72 -5.81 -8.71
CA ASN A 105 -18.90 -6.41 -7.39
C ASN A 105 -17.77 -6.06 -6.40
N GLN A 106 -16.95 -5.05 -6.72
CA GLN A 106 -15.91 -4.56 -5.86
C GLN A 106 -16.50 -3.78 -4.69
N ARG A 107 -16.00 -4.02 -3.49
CA ARG A 107 -16.36 -3.28 -2.29
C ARG A 107 -15.39 -2.13 -2.07
N PHE A 108 -15.94 -1.00 -1.65
CA PHE A 108 -15.22 0.22 -1.31
C PHE A 108 -15.56 0.65 0.11
N MET A 109 -14.71 1.47 0.70
CA MET A 109 -14.87 1.91 2.09
C MET A 109 -15.86 3.07 2.25
N GLU A 110 -16.29 3.69 1.13
CA GLU A 110 -17.14 4.87 1.18
C GLU A 110 -18.27 4.83 0.15
N LYS A 111 -19.43 5.31 0.58
CA LYS A 111 -20.51 5.71 -0.33
C LYS A 111 -20.29 7.15 -0.75
N VAL A 112 -20.47 7.42 -2.03
CA VAL A 112 -20.28 8.77 -2.59
C VAL A 112 -21.56 9.25 -3.25
N ARG A 113 -21.92 10.49 -2.92
CA ARG A 113 -23.05 11.21 -3.52
C ARG A 113 -22.51 12.49 -4.16
N VAL A 114 -22.72 12.61 -5.44
CA VAL A 114 -22.32 13.77 -6.21
C VAL A 114 -23.57 14.53 -6.68
N THR A 115 -23.70 15.81 -6.32
CA THR A 115 -24.76 16.67 -6.81
C THR A 115 -24.17 17.64 -7.81
N VAL A 116 -24.70 17.62 -9.03
CA VAL A 116 -24.28 18.47 -10.13
C VAL A 116 -25.53 18.99 -10.86
N GLN A 117 -25.63 20.31 -11.05
CA GLN A 117 -26.76 20.96 -11.73
C GLN A 117 -28.14 20.49 -11.22
N GLY A 118 -28.27 20.25 -9.92
CA GLY A 118 -29.51 19.78 -9.29
C GLY A 118 -29.78 18.28 -9.41
N HIS A 119 -28.96 17.52 -10.14
CA HIS A 119 -29.06 16.07 -10.21
C HIS A 119 -28.12 15.41 -9.19
N THR A 120 -28.57 14.31 -8.62
CA THR A 120 -27.78 13.54 -7.66
C THR A 120 -27.37 12.20 -8.26
N LEU A 121 -26.08 11.96 -8.27
CA LEU A 121 -25.42 10.74 -8.68
C LEU A 121 -24.98 9.97 -7.42
N GLN A 122 -25.08 8.65 -7.43
CA GLN A 122 -24.65 7.81 -6.33
C GLN A 122 -23.67 6.76 -6.82
N GLY A 123 -22.72 6.39 -5.95
CA GLY A 123 -21.72 5.38 -6.25
C GLY A 123 -20.81 5.11 -5.07
N CYS A 124 -19.69 4.49 -5.36
CA CYS A 124 -18.69 4.07 -4.39
C CYS A 124 -17.38 4.84 -4.61
N GLY A 125 -16.60 5.00 -3.55
CA GLY A 125 -15.31 5.67 -3.64
C GLY A 125 -14.37 5.35 -2.49
N GLY A 126 -13.22 6.01 -2.52
CA GLY A 126 -12.14 5.73 -1.60
C GLY A 126 -11.39 4.45 -1.93
N ASP A 127 -10.71 3.92 -0.94
CA ASP A 127 -9.96 2.68 -1.11
C ASP A 127 -10.91 1.50 -1.31
N ALA A 128 -10.55 0.59 -2.20
CA ALA A 128 -11.24 -0.67 -2.32
C ALA A 128 -11.06 -1.47 -1.02
N GLU A 129 -12.14 -2.04 -0.51
CA GLU A 129 -12.05 -2.95 0.62
C GLU A 129 -11.30 -4.21 0.16
N GLY A 130 -10.28 -4.59 0.92
CA GLY A 130 -9.54 -5.81 0.63
C GLY A 130 -10.41 -7.07 0.72
N PRO A 131 -10.05 -8.14 0.03
CA PRO A 131 -10.80 -9.38 0.05
C PRO A 131 -10.75 -10.01 1.46
N ALA A 132 -11.86 -10.60 1.89
CA ALA A 132 -11.96 -11.31 3.16
C ALA A 132 -11.03 -12.55 3.21
N THR A 133 -10.68 -13.10 2.07
CA THR A 133 -9.70 -14.18 1.89
C THR A 133 -8.84 -13.87 0.67
N LEU A 134 -7.64 -14.42 0.62
CA LEU A 134 -6.78 -14.26 -0.55
C LEU A 134 -7.13 -15.22 -1.70
N ASN A 135 -8.10 -16.13 -1.50
CA ASN A 135 -8.50 -17.04 -2.56
C ASN A 135 -9.14 -16.28 -3.73
N ASP A 136 -8.83 -16.72 -4.92
CA ASP A 136 -9.32 -16.15 -6.18
C ASP A 136 -8.97 -14.67 -6.36
N THR A 137 -7.76 -14.31 -5.93
CA THR A 137 -7.25 -12.94 -6.04
C THR A 137 -5.94 -12.88 -6.80
N ARG A 138 -5.69 -11.71 -7.38
CA ARG A 138 -4.51 -11.43 -8.18
C ARG A 138 -3.86 -10.13 -7.71
N TRP A 139 -2.54 -10.14 -7.57
CA TRP A 139 -1.77 -9.06 -6.95
C TRP A 139 -0.53 -8.72 -7.78
N VAL A 140 -0.18 -7.44 -7.82
CA VAL A 140 1.05 -6.93 -8.42
C VAL A 140 1.90 -6.25 -7.35
N VAL A 141 3.16 -6.59 -7.28
CA VAL A 141 4.10 -6.00 -6.30
C VAL A 141 4.34 -4.54 -6.64
N THR A 142 4.17 -3.67 -5.65
CA THR A 142 4.39 -2.22 -5.77
C THR A 142 5.65 -1.76 -5.05
N ALA A 143 6.06 -2.48 -3.98
CA ALA A 143 7.29 -2.18 -3.27
C ALA A 143 7.91 -3.42 -2.62
N LEU A 144 9.22 -3.44 -2.51
CA LEU A 144 10.02 -4.46 -1.83
C LEU A 144 10.85 -3.78 -0.74
N ASN A 145 10.62 -4.16 0.52
CA ASN A 145 11.28 -3.59 1.70
C ASN A 145 11.31 -2.05 1.67
N GLY A 146 10.14 -1.44 1.46
CA GLY A 146 9.95 0.00 1.41
C GLY A 146 10.47 0.69 0.13
N LYS A 147 11.12 -0.04 -0.79
CA LYS A 147 11.58 0.51 -2.06
C LYS A 147 10.51 0.28 -3.14
N PRO A 148 9.93 1.33 -3.71
CA PRO A 148 8.94 1.20 -4.77
C PRO A 148 9.56 0.58 -6.03
N ILE A 149 8.78 -0.25 -6.71
CA ILE A 149 9.12 -0.76 -8.02
C ILE A 149 8.56 0.21 -9.05
N ALA A 150 9.43 0.91 -9.76
CA ALA A 150 9.05 1.68 -10.93
C ALA A 150 8.73 0.69 -12.07
N ALA A 151 7.52 0.14 -12.05
CA ALA A 151 7.06 -0.70 -13.12
C ALA A 151 6.70 0.17 -14.33
N GLY A 152 7.37 -0.06 -15.44
CA GLY A 152 6.78 0.22 -16.73
C GLY A 152 5.49 -0.60 -16.81
N SER A 153 4.37 0.04 -16.98
CA SER A 153 3.02 -0.40 -16.64
C SER A 153 2.40 -1.52 -17.49
N HIS A 154 3.18 -2.36 -18.14
CA HIS A 154 2.62 -3.46 -18.93
C HIS A 154 3.44 -4.74 -18.77
N ALA A 155 2.74 -5.86 -18.60
CA ALA A 155 3.32 -7.15 -18.99
C ALA A 155 3.77 -7.01 -20.45
N PRO A 156 5.02 -7.43 -20.82
CA PRO A 156 5.50 -7.27 -22.18
C PRO A 156 4.51 -7.96 -23.13
N THR A 157 3.87 -7.16 -23.97
CA THR A 157 3.08 -7.69 -25.08
C THR A 157 4.03 -8.29 -26.12
N GLU A 158 3.54 -9.19 -26.93
CA GLU A 158 4.35 -9.80 -28.01
C GLU A 158 4.94 -8.76 -28.97
N ALA A 159 4.34 -7.56 -29.03
CA ALA A 159 4.82 -6.42 -29.80
C ALA A 159 6.12 -5.80 -29.23
N ASP A 160 6.38 -5.91 -27.93
CA ASP A 160 7.59 -5.38 -27.30
C ASP A 160 8.84 -6.23 -27.60
N ARG A 161 8.66 -7.40 -28.22
CA ARG A 161 9.75 -8.33 -28.56
C ARG A 161 10.32 -8.13 -29.97
N THR A 162 9.77 -7.23 -30.76
CA THR A 162 10.09 -7.15 -32.22
C THR A 162 10.83 -5.89 -32.65
N THR A 163 11.28 -5.02 -31.75
CA THR A 163 12.08 -3.85 -32.13
C THR A 163 13.58 -4.11 -31.95
N ASP A 164 14.16 -4.90 -32.84
CA ASP A 164 15.60 -4.88 -33.12
C ASP A 164 15.93 -3.57 -33.86
N GLN A 165 16.05 -2.45 -33.15
CA GLN A 165 16.68 -1.25 -33.67
C GLN A 165 18.08 -1.10 -33.06
N PRO A 166 19.15 -1.09 -33.87
CA PRO A 166 20.50 -0.89 -33.38
C PRO A 166 20.68 0.58 -32.95
N GLY A 167 20.93 0.81 -31.65
CA GLY A 167 21.29 2.11 -31.10
C GLY A 167 20.58 2.57 -29.86
N HIS A 168 19.54 1.88 -29.39
CA HIS A 168 19.00 2.12 -28.05
C HIS A 168 19.59 1.11 -27.08
N GLU A 169 20.11 1.59 -25.95
CA GLU A 169 20.45 0.77 -24.80
C GLU A 169 19.15 0.05 -24.38
N ASN A 170 18.97 -1.18 -24.88
CA ASN A 170 17.82 -2.04 -24.55
C ASN A 170 17.94 -2.49 -23.09
N THR A 171 17.60 -1.59 -22.16
CA THR A 171 17.26 -2.02 -20.82
C THR A 171 15.84 -2.58 -20.90
N PRO A 172 15.65 -3.90 -20.76
CA PRO A 172 14.30 -4.48 -20.82
C PRO A 172 13.39 -3.76 -19.81
N PRO A 173 12.14 -3.51 -20.15
CA PRO A 173 11.22 -2.85 -19.23
C PRO A 173 11.16 -3.66 -17.92
N VAL A 174 11.19 -2.94 -16.81
CA VAL A 174 11.06 -3.56 -15.49
C VAL A 174 9.65 -4.12 -15.35
N VAL A 175 9.58 -5.45 -15.25
CA VAL A 175 8.31 -6.15 -15.00
C VAL A 175 8.14 -6.32 -13.49
N ALA A 176 7.05 -5.82 -12.94
CA ALA A 176 6.74 -6.02 -11.54
C ALA A 176 6.40 -7.50 -11.25
N PRO A 177 6.87 -8.07 -10.14
CA PRO A 177 6.44 -9.39 -9.71
C PRO A 177 4.93 -9.46 -9.47
N THR A 178 4.35 -10.64 -9.67
CA THR A 178 2.93 -10.90 -9.44
C THR A 178 2.73 -12.08 -8.50
N LEU A 179 1.58 -12.11 -7.84
CA LEU A 179 1.14 -13.20 -6.99
C LEU A 179 -0.34 -13.46 -7.25
N ASP A 180 -0.65 -14.65 -7.73
CA ASP A 180 -2.00 -15.12 -7.98
C ASP A 180 -2.33 -16.22 -6.97
N VAL A 181 -3.47 -16.11 -6.29
CA VAL A 181 -4.01 -17.13 -5.39
C VAL A 181 -5.29 -17.66 -6.01
N ASN A 182 -5.31 -18.92 -6.43
CA ASN A 182 -6.51 -19.47 -7.04
C ASN A 182 -7.61 -19.82 -6.00
N ALA A 183 -8.77 -20.26 -6.46
CA ALA A 183 -9.91 -20.59 -5.60
C ALA A 183 -9.59 -21.67 -4.53
N THR A 184 -8.57 -22.51 -4.76
CA THR A 184 -8.14 -23.54 -3.80
C THR A 184 -6.98 -23.09 -2.91
N GLY A 185 -6.57 -21.81 -2.97
CA GLY A 185 -5.47 -21.25 -2.19
C GLY A 185 -4.07 -21.59 -2.73
N LYS A 186 -3.97 -22.17 -3.93
CA LYS A 186 -2.68 -22.42 -4.58
C LYS A 186 -2.10 -21.13 -5.14
N VAL A 187 -0.84 -20.91 -4.90
CA VAL A 187 -0.11 -19.71 -5.29
C VAL A 187 0.65 -19.93 -6.57
N SER A 188 0.62 -18.94 -7.45
CA SER A 188 1.43 -18.85 -8.67
C SER A 188 1.74 -17.39 -8.98
N GLY A 189 2.60 -17.12 -9.96
CA GLY A 189 2.91 -15.76 -10.37
C GLY A 189 4.20 -15.65 -11.17
N SER A 190 4.70 -14.42 -11.22
CA SER A 190 6.00 -14.09 -11.79
C SER A 190 6.86 -13.37 -10.74
N ASP A 191 8.15 -13.61 -10.74
CA ASP A 191 9.10 -12.87 -9.92
C ASP A 191 9.66 -11.62 -10.61
N GLY A 192 9.05 -11.26 -11.75
CA GLY A 192 9.53 -10.18 -12.62
C GLY A 192 10.44 -10.68 -13.77
N CYS A 193 10.83 -11.95 -13.75
CA CYS A 193 11.63 -12.61 -14.77
C CYS A 193 11.12 -14.04 -15.02
N ASN A 194 11.01 -14.83 -13.97
CA ASN A 194 10.60 -16.22 -14.01
C ASN A 194 9.17 -16.39 -13.53
N ARG A 195 8.48 -17.41 -14.04
CA ARG A 195 7.18 -17.84 -13.51
C ARG A 195 7.42 -18.85 -12.39
N TYR A 196 6.59 -18.79 -11.35
CA TYR A 196 6.65 -19.73 -10.24
C TYR A 196 5.27 -20.30 -9.90
N VAL A 197 5.26 -21.47 -9.27
CA VAL A 197 4.07 -22.12 -8.71
C VAL A 197 4.41 -22.65 -7.33
N GLY A 198 3.54 -22.36 -6.35
CA GLY A 198 3.76 -22.73 -4.95
C GLY A 198 4.70 -21.77 -4.22
N GLY A 199 5.34 -22.26 -3.19
CA GLY A 199 6.27 -21.50 -2.36
C GLY A 199 5.65 -20.77 -1.19
N LEU A 200 4.34 -20.48 -1.21
CA LEU A 200 3.60 -19.87 -0.11
C LEU A 200 2.31 -20.64 0.15
N THR A 201 1.92 -20.71 1.42
CA THR A 201 0.60 -21.17 1.86
C THR A 201 0.05 -20.15 2.85
N PHE A 202 -1.09 -19.55 2.52
CA PHE A 202 -1.77 -18.58 3.37
C PHE A 202 -2.67 -19.29 4.36
N GLY A 203 -2.43 -19.06 5.63
CA GLY A 203 -3.20 -19.62 6.73
C GLY A 203 -4.16 -18.60 7.36
N PRO A 204 -4.99 -19.03 8.33
CA PRO A 204 -5.90 -18.16 9.05
C PRO A 204 -5.13 -17.14 9.90
N LYS A 205 -5.81 -16.05 10.25
CA LYS A 205 -5.28 -14.99 11.13
C LYS A 205 -3.97 -14.36 10.64
N GLY A 206 -3.82 -14.24 9.33
CA GLY A 206 -2.66 -13.57 8.74
C GLY A 206 -1.36 -14.39 8.77
N THR A 207 -1.41 -15.69 9.00
CA THR A 207 -0.19 -16.52 8.98
C THR A 207 0.21 -16.91 7.56
N VAL A 208 1.51 -17.03 7.29
CA VAL A 208 2.06 -17.55 6.04
C VAL A 208 3.09 -18.62 6.33
N GLN A 209 3.04 -19.69 5.56
CA GLN A 209 4.11 -20.68 5.51
C GLN A 209 4.82 -20.59 4.17
N ALA A 210 6.09 -20.18 4.22
CA ALA A 210 6.98 -20.20 3.06
C ALA A 210 7.59 -21.60 2.94
N ALA A 211 7.47 -22.22 1.78
CA ALA A 211 8.11 -23.52 1.53
C ALA A 211 9.62 -23.35 1.41
N LYS A 212 10.39 -24.16 2.13
CA LYS A 212 11.87 -24.12 2.10
C LYS A 212 12.47 -24.25 0.70
N ALA A 213 11.77 -24.94 -0.20
CA ALA A 213 12.19 -25.11 -1.60
C ALA A 213 11.70 -23.99 -2.53
N GLY A 214 11.01 -22.95 -2.01
CA GLY A 214 10.57 -21.79 -2.82
C GLY A 214 9.49 -22.07 -3.88
N GLY A 215 9.01 -23.30 -4.02
CA GLY A 215 8.12 -23.74 -5.10
C GLY A 215 8.88 -24.17 -6.37
N ILE A 216 8.14 -24.36 -7.46
CA ILE A 216 8.70 -24.68 -8.79
C ILE A 216 8.80 -23.37 -9.59
N SER A 217 9.92 -23.14 -10.24
CA SER A 217 10.13 -21.93 -11.04
C SER A 217 10.83 -22.24 -12.37
N THR A 218 10.55 -21.45 -13.40
CA THR A 218 11.40 -21.42 -14.60
C THR A 218 12.77 -20.85 -14.23
N MET A 219 13.78 -21.12 -15.04
CA MET A 219 15.17 -20.73 -14.78
C MET A 219 15.75 -19.92 -15.95
N MET A 220 15.07 -18.83 -16.33
CA MET A 220 15.63 -17.89 -17.31
C MET A 220 16.70 -17.04 -16.65
N ALA A 221 17.73 -16.68 -17.41
CA ALA A 221 18.73 -15.71 -16.96
C ALA A 221 18.13 -14.31 -16.92
N CYS A 222 18.22 -13.65 -15.77
CA CYS A 222 17.66 -12.33 -15.54
C CYS A 222 18.79 -11.33 -15.30
N PHE A 223 18.87 -10.30 -16.12
CA PHE A 223 19.93 -9.30 -16.09
C PHE A 223 19.42 -7.93 -15.64
N GLY A 224 20.32 -7.03 -15.26
CA GLY A 224 20.00 -5.65 -14.91
C GLY A 224 19.05 -5.51 -13.72
N SER A 225 18.19 -4.50 -13.81
CA SER A 225 17.20 -4.17 -12.76
C SER A 225 16.17 -5.29 -12.55
N GLY A 226 15.73 -5.95 -13.62
CA GLY A 226 14.81 -7.09 -13.54
C GLY A 226 15.40 -8.25 -12.73
N GLY A 227 16.67 -8.59 -12.95
CA GLY A 227 17.36 -9.62 -12.16
C GLY A 227 17.54 -9.24 -10.68
N THR A 228 17.71 -7.95 -10.38
CA THR A 228 17.79 -7.47 -8.99
C THR A 228 16.44 -7.57 -8.31
N ILE A 229 15.35 -7.17 -8.98
CA ILE A 229 13.98 -7.26 -8.45
C ILE A 229 13.60 -8.72 -8.21
N SER A 230 13.85 -9.61 -9.18
CA SER A 230 13.57 -11.04 -9.08
C SER A 230 14.27 -11.67 -7.85
N ARG A 231 15.57 -11.40 -7.66
CA ARG A 231 16.30 -11.89 -6.48
C ARG A 231 15.72 -11.34 -5.17
N SER A 232 15.47 -10.02 -5.10
CA SER A 232 14.93 -9.39 -3.90
C SER A 232 13.52 -9.90 -3.56
N PHE A 233 12.67 -10.09 -4.56
CA PHE A 233 11.34 -10.65 -4.38
C PHE A 233 11.41 -12.10 -3.87
N ASN A 234 12.24 -12.95 -4.47
CA ASN A 234 12.36 -14.34 -4.07
C ASN A 234 12.97 -14.50 -2.67
N ASP A 235 13.95 -13.66 -2.29
CA ASP A 235 14.51 -13.62 -0.94
C ASP A 235 13.43 -13.28 0.10
N LEU A 236 12.68 -12.21 -0.12
CA LEU A 236 11.59 -11.81 0.76
C LEU A 236 10.48 -12.86 0.81
N LYS A 237 10.02 -13.34 -0.36
CA LYS A 237 8.98 -14.36 -0.47
C LYS A 237 9.32 -15.63 0.32
N GLY A 238 10.58 -16.05 0.29
CA GLY A 238 11.07 -17.22 1.04
C GLY A 238 11.10 -17.03 2.56
N ALA A 239 11.01 -15.80 3.05
CA ALA A 239 11.09 -15.46 4.47
C ALA A 239 9.76 -14.95 5.07
N VAL A 240 8.68 -14.84 4.26
CA VAL A 240 7.38 -14.35 4.71
C VAL A 240 6.79 -15.26 5.79
N THR A 241 6.28 -14.66 6.85
CA THR A 241 5.64 -15.33 7.99
C THR A 241 4.23 -14.83 8.28
N HIS A 242 3.92 -13.59 7.89
CA HIS A 242 2.62 -12.97 8.13
C HIS A 242 2.11 -12.24 6.89
N TRP A 243 0.79 -12.08 6.85
CA TRP A 243 0.11 -11.25 5.86
C TRP A 243 -1.04 -10.49 6.47
N HIS A 244 -1.33 -9.33 5.94
CA HIS A 244 -2.57 -8.59 6.19
C HIS A 244 -2.97 -7.81 4.95
N VAL A 245 -4.22 -7.39 4.91
CA VAL A 245 -4.74 -6.53 3.84
C VAL A 245 -5.15 -5.21 4.47
N ASP A 246 -4.68 -4.11 3.89
CA ASP A 246 -5.06 -2.75 4.23
C ASP A 246 -5.62 -2.06 2.98
N GLY A 247 -6.93 -1.85 2.96
CA GLY A 247 -7.64 -1.39 1.76
C GLY A 247 -7.44 -2.33 0.59
N ASN A 248 -6.82 -1.84 -0.48
CA ASN A 248 -6.48 -2.59 -1.69
C ASN A 248 -5.01 -3.08 -1.71
N THR A 249 -4.35 -3.02 -0.58
CA THR A 249 -2.94 -3.39 -0.45
C THR A 249 -2.80 -4.66 0.38
N LEU A 250 -2.20 -5.69 -0.19
CA LEU A 250 -1.71 -6.85 0.54
C LEU A 250 -0.29 -6.56 1.00
N VAL A 251 -0.05 -6.74 2.28
CA VAL A 251 1.29 -6.65 2.87
C VAL A 251 1.70 -8.04 3.34
N LEU A 252 2.83 -8.50 2.83
CA LEU A 252 3.50 -9.71 3.30
C LEU A 252 4.70 -9.30 4.14
N GLU A 253 4.81 -9.87 5.34
CA GLU A 253 5.84 -9.51 6.32
C GLU A 253 6.72 -10.71 6.67
N THR A 254 8.00 -10.45 6.78
CA THR A 254 8.98 -11.41 7.28
C THR A 254 9.16 -11.26 8.80
N SER A 255 9.73 -12.25 9.46
CA SER A 255 10.01 -12.21 10.91
C SER A 255 10.99 -11.10 11.32
N ASP A 256 11.76 -10.55 10.39
CA ASP A 256 12.71 -9.44 10.59
C ASP A 256 12.14 -8.09 10.08
N ASN A 257 10.81 -7.98 9.96
CA ASN A 257 10.06 -6.77 9.59
C ASN A 257 10.35 -6.23 8.19
N ARG A 258 10.89 -7.03 7.29
CA ARG A 258 10.93 -6.68 5.86
C ARG A 258 9.58 -6.95 5.21
N THR A 259 9.22 -6.18 4.18
CA THR A 259 7.88 -6.23 3.62
C THR A 259 7.87 -6.37 2.10
N ILE A 260 6.82 -7.02 1.59
CA ILE A 260 6.39 -6.95 0.20
C ILE A 260 5.02 -6.28 0.20
N HIS A 261 4.89 -5.16 -0.51
CA HIS A 261 3.60 -4.50 -0.73
C HIS A 261 3.09 -4.86 -2.12
N LEU A 262 1.81 -5.25 -2.18
CA LEU A 262 1.17 -5.65 -3.43
C LEU A 262 -0.18 -4.95 -3.54
N ARG A 263 -0.54 -4.55 -4.75
CA ARG A 263 -1.85 -3.98 -5.08
C ARG A 263 -2.71 -5.04 -5.78
N GLN A 264 -3.96 -5.13 -5.39
CA GLN A 264 -4.92 -6.02 -6.06
C GLN A 264 -5.18 -5.56 -7.50
N VAL A 265 -5.31 -6.53 -8.40
CA VAL A 265 -5.76 -6.33 -9.79
C VAL A 265 -6.98 -7.22 -10.04
N PHE A 266 -7.93 -6.72 -10.81
CA PHE A 266 -9.22 -7.36 -11.09
C PHE A 266 -9.28 -7.80 -12.54
#